data_22e3d86b3c608ae63559f5d969ac4cb1
#
_entry.id   22e3d86b3c608ae63559f5d969ac4cb1
#
_cell.length_a   1.000
_cell.length_b   1.000
_cell.length_c   1.000
_cell.angle_alpha   90.00
_cell.angle_beta   90.00
_cell.angle_gamma   90.00
#
_symmetry.space_group_name_H-M   'P 1'
#
loop_
_entity.id
_entity.type
_entity.pdbx_description
1 polymer ?
#
loop_
_entity_poly.entity_id
_entity_poly.type
_entity_poly.pdbx_seq_one_letter_code
_entity_poly.pdbx_strand_id
1 'polypeptide(L)'
;ETFPNMNATPHCGDEGLSIGALKYGLYLLNNHNKKYRVHKKIHQIHQHDENFGYASRQTIQQTAQYLKEGKIVMWGQGWGEIGPRALGYRSILVDPCLENAKNIINERIKKRAWFRPYGASVTKDSYQMYFDLNYESPWMLYQARVKDPDKFKNITHKDGTCRIQTVDKSNKSYYALLNYFSELSGYPVLINTSMNIPGKAMIGTKNQAKIMFDNSLADVLVMGDNIYTK
;
A
#
# COMPACT_ATOMS: atom_id res chain seq x y z
N GLU A 1 22.22 -21.35 5.05
CA GLU A 1 21.91 -19.91 4.78
C GLU A 1 22.84 -19.42 3.67
N THR A 2 22.30 -19.31 2.44
CA THR A 2 23.14 -19.04 1.25
C THR A 2 23.33 -17.52 1.01
N PHE A 3 22.45 -16.65 1.56
CA PHE A 3 22.49 -15.19 1.34
C PHE A 3 22.09 -14.42 2.60
N PRO A 4 22.96 -14.27 3.61
CA PRO A 4 22.61 -13.64 4.88
C PRO A 4 22.32 -12.12 4.78
N ASN A 5 22.67 -11.48 3.65
CA ASN A 5 22.53 -10.02 3.43
C ASN A 5 21.73 -9.68 2.17
N MET A 6 20.75 -10.50 1.79
CA MET A 6 19.92 -10.21 0.63
C MET A 6 18.94 -9.05 0.94
N ASN A 7 19.04 -7.98 0.16
CA ASN A 7 18.12 -6.84 0.21
C ASN A 7 17.26 -6.82 -1.06
N ALA A 8 15.95 -6.87 -0.89
CA ALA A 8 15.01 -6.62 -1.97
C ALA A 8 14.68 -5.12 -2.02
N THR A 9 14.81 -4.52 -3.19
CA THR A 9 14.44 -3.11 -3.42
C THR A 9 12.98 -3.00 -3.85
N PRO A 10 12.32 -1.82 -3.70
CA PRO A 10 10.96 -1.62 -4.17
C PRO A 10 10.79 -1.77 -5.68
N HIS A 11 11.88 -1.74 -6.44
CA HIS A 11 11.96 -1.80 -7.91
C HIS A 11 12.58 -3.12 -8.35
N CYS A 12 12.04 -4.26 -7.92
CA CYS A 12 12.57 -5.58 -8.27
C CYS A 12 12.18 -6.07 -9.66
N GLY A 13 11.28 -5.39 -10.36
CA GLY A 13 10.83 -5.71 -11.72
C GLY A 13 11.48 -4.84 -12.78
N ASP A 14 10.92 -4.87 -13.98
CA ASP A 14 11.38 -4.11 -15.16
C ASP A 14 11.41 -2.59 -14.90
N GLU A 15 10.54 -2.09 -14.04
CA GLU A 15 10.51 -0.69 -13.62
C GLU A 15 11.80 -0.20 -12.94
N GLY A 16 12.58 -1.13 -12.41
CA GLY A 16 13.86 -0.83 -11.76
C GLY A 16 15.07 -0.86 -12.69
N LEU A 17 14.94 -1.37 -13.91
CA LEU A 17 16.06 -1.54 -14.84
C LEU A 17 16.74 -0.20 -15.19
N SER A 18 15.98 0.85 -15.46
CA SER A 18 16.51 2.17 -15.76
C SER A 18 17.31 2.77 -14.59
N ILE A 19 16.83 2.59 -13.37
CA ILE A 19 17.50 3.02 -12.14
C ILE A 19 18.78 2.21 -11.92
N GLY A 20 18.71 0.90 -12.13
CA GLY A 20 19.86 0.00 -12.05
C GLY A 20 20.93 0.35 -13.07
N ALA A 21 20.56 0.58 -14.32
CA ALA A 21 21.47 0.96 -15.40
C ALA A 21 22.15 2.30 -15.11
N LEU A 22 21.40 3.31 -14.66
CA LEU A 22 21.97 4.61 -14.26
C LEU A 22 23.00 4.46 -13.14
N LYS A 23 22.66 3.68 -12.09
CA LYS A 23 23.58 3.46 -10.96
C LYS A 23 24.83 2.70 -11.38
N TYR A 24 24.69 1.69 -12.24
CA TYR A 24 25.81 0.95 -12.77
C TYR A 24 26.71 1.83 -13.63
N GLY A 25 26.13 2.67 -14.50
CA GLY A 25 26.87 3.65 -15.27
C GLY A 25 27.65 4.63 -14.40
N LEU A 26 27.02 5.18 -13.36
CA LEU A 26 27.69 6.05 -12.39
C LEU A 26 28.79 5.35 -11.61
N TYR A 27 28.62 4.07 -11.27
CA TYR A 27 29.63 3.25 -10.62
C TYR A 27 30.86 3.06 -11.53
N LEU A 28 30.67 2.79 -12.81
CA LEU A 28 31.75 2.66 -13.78
C LEU A 28 32.50 3.99 -13.97
N LEU A 29 31.78 5.10 -14.13
CA LEU A 29 32.38 6.45 -14.32
C LEU A 29 33.16 6.94 -13.11
N ASN A 30 32.86 6.47 -11.90
CA ASN A 30 33.56 6.88 -10.69
C ASN A 30 34.62 5.85 -10.21
N ASN A 31 35.20 5.07 -11.13
CA ASN A 31 36.26 4.10 -10.84
C ASN A 31 35.98 3.20 -9.61
N HIS A 32 34.75 2.70 -9.51
CA HIS A 32 34.29 1.77 -8.46
C HIS A 32 34.27 2.28 -7.00
N ASN A 33 34.47 3.60 -6.78
CA ASN A 33 34.78 4.14 -5.45
C ASN A 33 33.61 4.74 -4.66
N LYS A 34 32.35 4.69 -5.12
CA LYS A 34 31.23 5.28 -4.38
C LYS A 34 30.11 4.29 -4.09
N LYS A 35 29.81 4.11 -2.80
CA LYS A 35 28.55 3.49 -2.36
C LYS A 35 27.39 4.47 -2.59
N TYR A 36 26.55 4.21 -3.59
CA TYR A 36 25.32 4.98 -3.81
C TYR A 36 24.23 4.50 -2.86
N ARG A 37 23.77 5.36 -1.97
CA ARG A 37 22.56 5.11 -1.19
C ARG A 37 21.34 5.39 -2.06
N VAL A 38 20.44 4.42 -2.21
CA VAL A 38 19.11 4.66 -2.76
C VAL A 38 18.36 5.52 -1.77
N HIS A 39 18.01 6.75 -2.16
CA HIS A 39 17.15 7.57 -1.31
C HIS A 39 15.80 6.86 -1.12
N LYS A 40 15.30 6.77 0.12
CA LYS A 40 13.98 6.23 0.45
C LYS A 40 12.82 6.90 -0.31
N LYS A 41 13.07 8.06 -0.94
CA LYS A 41 12.09 8.88 -1.68
C LYS A 41 12.02 8.62 -3.19
N ILE A 42 12.84 7.73 -3.76
CA ILE A 42 12.82 7.47 -5.23
C ILE A 42 11.47 6.92 -5.70
N HIS A 43 10.69 6.30 -4.83
CA HIS A 43 9.34 5.80 -5.12
C HIS A 43 8.26 6.88 -5.28
N GLN A 44 8.59 8.15 -5.20
CA GLN A 44 7.65 9.28 -5.23
C GLN A 44 7.82 10.20 -6.46
N ILE A 45 8.64 9.83 -7.45
CA ILE A 45 8.91 10.72 -8.59
C ILE A 45 8.37 10.09 -9.87
N HIS A 46 7.22 10.58 -10.33
CA HIS A 46 6.68 10.32 -11.65
C HIS A 46 6.51 11.62 -12.41
N GLN A 47 6.99 11.66 -13.66
CA GLN A 47 6.94 12.83 -14.51
C GLN A 47 5.50 13.24 -14.92
N HIS A 48 4.55 12.31 -14.80
CA HIS A 48 3.13 12.51 -15.17
C HIS A 48 2.16 12.37 -14.00
N ASP A 49 2.66 12.16 -12.77
CA ASP A 49 1.83 12.07 -11.59
C ASP A 49 1.57 13.46 -11.00
N GLU A 50 0.36 13.66 -10.49
CA GLU A 50 0.02 14.84 -9.71
C GLU A 50 0.30 14.60 -8.24
N ASN A 51 0.78 15.65 -7.57
CA ASN A 51 0.82 15.68 -6.12
C ASN A 51 -0.61 15.90 -5.58
N PHE A 52 -1.14 14.92 -4.86
CA PHE A 52 -2.48 15.03 -4.28
C PHE A 52 -2.51 15.88 -3.01
N GLY A 53 -1.35 16.26 -2.46
CA GLY A 53 -1.23 16.84 -1.13
C GLY A 53 -1.29 15.77 -0.05
N TYR A 54 -1.37 16.19 1.20
CA TYR A 54 -1.42 15.30 2.35
C TYR A 54 -2.62 15.63 3.23
N ALA A 55 -3.25 14.60 3.77
CA ALA A 55 -4.39 14.71 4.65
C ALA A 55 -4.02 15.41 5.96
N SER A 56 -4.86 16.32 6.43
CA SER A 56 -4.84 16.87 7.78
C SER A 56 -5.18 15.79 8.81
N ARG A 57 -4.94 16.11 10.09
CA ARG A 57 -5.35 15.24 11.19
C ARG A 57 -6.85 14.94 11.15
N GLN A 58 -7.68 15.93 10.88
CA GLN A 58 -9.13 15.78 10.81
C GLN A 58 -9.55 14.83 9.69
N THR A 59 -8.99 14.99 8.50
CA THR A 59 -9.24 14.11 7.34
C THR A 59 -8.80 12.66 7.63
N ILE A 60 -7.65 12.46 8.29
CA ILE A 60 -7.17 11.15 8.69
C ILE A 60 -8.13 10.48 9.69
N GLN A 61 -8.57 11.21 10.72
CA GLN A 61 -9.53 10.70 11.72
C GLN A 61 -10.87 10.34 11.08
N GLN A 62 -11.40 11.20 10.21
CA GLN A 62 -12.64 10.92 9.48
C GLN A 62 -12.50 9.71 8.57
N THR A 63 -11.34 9.54 7.91
CA THR A 63 -11.06 8.37 7.06
C THR A 63 -10.99 7.09 7.89
N ALA A 64 -10.38 7.13 9.08
CA ALA A 64 -10.35 5.99 10.00
C ALA A 64 -11.76 5.58 10.45
N GLN A 65 -12.64 6.56 10.68
CA GLN A 65 -14.04 6.31 11.02
C GLN A 65 -14.78 5.63 9.86
N TYR A 66 -14.64 6.10 8.63
CA TYR A 66 -15.21 5.44 7.45
C TYR A 66 -14.76 3.99 7.30
N LEU A 67 -13.46 3.73 7.49
CA LEU A 67 -12.93 2.36 7.45
C LEU A 67 -13.54 1.49 8.55
N LYS A 68 -13.70 2.01 9.76
CA LYS A 68 -14.35 1.32 10.89
C LYS A 68 -15.82 1.02 10.63
N GLU A 69 -16.52 1.89 9.90
CA GLU A 69 -17.90 1.70 9.44
C GLU A 69 -18.02 0.69 8.28
N GLY A 70 -16.91 0.09 7.86
CA GLY A 70 -16.86 -0.88 6.76
C GLY A 70 -16.90 -0.27 5.36
N LYS A 71 -16.62 1.03 5.24
CA LYS A 71 -16.54 1.71 3.94
C LYS A 71 -15.26 1.34 3.20
N ILE A 72 -15.37 1.26 1.88
CA ILE A 72 -14.22 1.08 0.99
C ILE A 72 -13.66 2.44 0.62
N VAL A 73 -12.42 2.69 1.01
CA VAL A 73 -11.76 3.98 0.85
C VAL A 73 -10.70 3.92 -0.25
N MET A 74 -10.84 4.78 -1.26
CA MET A 74 -9.76 5.11 -2.19
C MET A 74 -8.89 6.21 -1.55
N TRP A 75 -7.63 5.88 -1.24
CA TRP A 75 -6.71 6.74 -0.50
C TRP A 75 -5.58 7.23 -1.40
N GLY A 76 -5.60 8.53 -1.72
CA GLY A 76 -4.60 9.20 -2.57
C GLY A 76 -3.85 10.27 -1.79
N GLN A 77 -2.52 10.13 -1.64
CA GLN A 77 -1.67 11.06 -0.89
C GLN A 77 -0.41 11.39 -1.66
N GLY A 78 0.10 12.60 -1.52
CA GLY A 78 1.37 13.01 -2.10
C GLY A 78 1.54 12.62 -3.57
N TRP A 79 2.75 12.24 -3.94
CA TRP A 79 3.10 11.66 -5.25
C TRP A 79 2.78 10.16 -5.28
N GLY A 80 2.58 9.60 -6.47
CA GLY A 80 2.37 8.17 -6.65
C GLY A 80 3.60 7.31 -6.30
N GLU A 81 3.37 6.01 -6.12
CA GLU A 81 4.43 5.03 -5.95
C GLU A 81 5.08 4.66 -7.28
N ILE A 82 6.38 4.35 -7.26
CA ILE A 82 7.06 3.65 -8.34
C ILE A 82 7.05 2.15 -8.02
N GLY A 83 6.63 1.33 -8.98
CA GLY A 83 6.63 -0.12 -8.82
C GLY A 83 5.24 -0.73 -8.77
N PRO A 84 5.17 -2.08 -8.62
CA PRO A 84 3.93 -2.83 -8.80
C PRO A 84 3.02 -2.85 -7.57
N ARG A 85 3.38 -2.17 -6.48
CA ARG A 85 2.65 -2.21 -5.21
C ARG A 85 2.19 -0.84 -4.78
N ALA A 86 0.93 -0.76 -4.36
CA ALA A 86 0.43 0.38 -3.61
C ALA A 86 0.98 0.33 -2.17
N LEU A 87 1.55 1.43 -1.72
CA LEU A 87 2.26 1.53 -0.44
C LEU A 87 1.67 2.64 0.45
N GLY A 88 0.41 3.03 0.21
CA GLY A 88 -0.28 4.05 0.98
C GLY A 88 -0.29 5.44 0.33
N TYR A 89 0.03 5.52 -0.97
CA TYR A 89 -0.09 6.78 -1.74
C TYR A 89 -1.18 6.70 -2.82
N ARG A 90 -1.36 5.56 -3.46
CA ARG A 90 -2.45 5.28 -4.42
C ARG A 90 -3.08 3.92 -4.08
N SER A 91 -3.76 3.90 -2.94
CA SER A 91 -4.26 2.67 -2.31
C SER A 91 -5.78 2.62 -2.29
N ILE A 92 -6.33 1.42 -2.36
CA ILE A 92 -7.69 1.10 -1.93
C ILE A 92 -7.55 0.38 -0.60
N LEU A 93 -8.18 0.92 0.42
CA LEU A 93 -8.10 0.49 1.81
C LEU A 93 -9.44 -0.04 2.28
N VAL A 94 -9.43 -1.14 3.03
CA VAL A 94 -10.63 -1.76 3.62
C VAL A 94 -10.27 -2.42 4.94
N ASP A 95 -11.20 -2.45 5.88
CA ASP A 95 -11.07 -3.25 7.09
C ASP A 95 -10.98 -4.75 6.74
N PRO A 96 -9.91 -5.47 7.14
CA PRO A 96 -9.77 -6.89 6.86
C PRO A 96 -10.81 -7.76 7.58
N CYS A 97 -11.47 -7.26 8.61
CA CYS A 97 -12.52 -7.96 9.36
C CYS A 97 -13.93 -7.70 8.82
N LEU A 98 -14.09 -6.81 7.84
CA LEU A 98 -15.36 -6.61 7.16
C LEU A 98 -15.82 -7.92 6.49
N GLU A 99 -17.07 -8.28 6.68
CA GLU A 99 -17.61 -9.49 6.08
C GLU A 99 -17.53 -9.44 4.55
N ASN A 100 -17.02 -10.51 3.95
CA ASN A 100 -16.86 -10.65 2.50
C ASN A 100 -16.01 -9.55 1.80
N ALA A 101 -15.18 -8.80 2.54
CA ALA A 101 -14.36 -7.70 2.01
C ALA A 101 -13.59 -8.11 0.74
N LYS A 102 -12.92 -9.28 0.76
CA LYS A 102 -12.16 -9.80 -0.37
C LYS A 102 -13.04 -9.96 -1.63
N ASN A 103 -14.23 -10.54 -1.49
CA ASN A 103 -15.13 -10.77 -2.62
C ASN A 103 -15.66 -9.43 -3.15
N ILE A 104 -16.09 -8.54 -2.26
CA ILE A 104 -16.58 -7.21 -2.64
C ILE A 104 -15.53 -6.45 -3.46
N ILE A 105 -14.28 -6.41 -3.00
CA ILE A 105 -13.21 -5.71 -3.73
C ILE A 105 -12.92 -6.42 -5.07
N ASN A 106 -12.85 -7.77 -5.10
CA ASN A 106 -12.55 -8.50 -6.34
C ASN A 106 -13.65 -8.33 -7.40
N GLU A 107 -14.90 -8.46 -7.02
CA GLU A 107 -16.03 -8.44 -7.94
C GLU A 107 -16.39 -7.01 -8.35
N ARG A 108 -16.51 -6.11 -7.38
CA ARG A 108 -17.14 -4.80 -7.58
C ARG A 108 -16.17 -3.69 -7.94
N ILE A 109 -14.90 -3.80 -7.54
CA ILE A 109 -13.89 -2.76 -7.80
C ILE A 109 -12.84 -3.24 -8.80
N LYS A 110 -12.23 -4.40 -8.50
CA LYS A 110 -11.13 -4.92 -9.32
C LYS A 110 -11.60 -5.74 -10.53
N LYS A 111 -12.86 -6.15 -10.61
CA LYS A 111 -13.44 -6.97 -11.70
C LYS A 111 -12.50 -8.11 -12.09
N ARG A 112 -12.11 -8.92 -11.12
CA ARG A 112 -11.15 -10.02 -11.28
C ARG A 112 -11.60 -11.26 -10.52
N ALA A 113 -10.96 -12.39 -10.77
CA ALA A 113 -11.32 -13.67 -10.16
C ALA A 113 -11.37 -13.57 -8.61
N TRP A 114 -12.43 -14.11 -8.02
CA TRP A 114 -12.78 -14.05 -6.60
C TRP A 114 -11.69 -14.60 -5.66
N PHE A 115 -10.92 -15.59 -6.12
CA PHE A 115 -9.89 -16.25 -5.32
C PHE A 115 -8.61 -15.43 -5.13
N ARG A 116 -8.42 -14.35 -5.89
CA ARG A 116 -7.18 -13.56 -5.81
C ARG A 116 -7.04 -12.91 -4.44
N PRO A 117 -5.88 -13.13 -3.78
CA PRO A 117 -5.64 -12.62 -2.44
C PRO A 117 -5.27 -11.13 -2.45
N TYR A 118 -5.33 -10.54 -1.26
CA TYR A 118 -4.87 -9.18 -0.98
C TYR A 118 -3.70 -9.20 -0.02
N GLY A 119 -2.88 -8.14 -0.08
CA GLY A 119 -1.89 -7.83 0.94
C GLY A 119 -2.50 -6.96 2.03
N ALA A 120 -1.81 -6.89 3.15
CA ALA A 120 -2.16 -6.04 4.26
C ALA A 120 -1.08 -5.02 4.56
N SER A 121 -1.48 -3.84 5.03
CA SER A 121 -0.58 -2.89 5.67
C SER A 121 -0.80 -2.89 7.16
N VAL A 122 0.26 -2.79 7.92
CA VAL A 122 0.29 -2.79 9.38
C VAL A 122 1.35 -1.81 9.86
N THR A 123 1.19 -1.21 11.04
CA THR A 123 2.24 -0.35 11.60
C THR A 123 3.51 -1.15 11.90
N LYS A 124 4.68 -0.55 11.64
CA LYS A 124 5.98 -1.12 11.95
C LYS A 124 6.10 -1.53 13.42
N ASP A 125 5.49 -0.77 14.32
CA ASP A 125 5.62 -0.97 15.76
C ASP A 125 4.83 -2.18 16.28
N SER A 126 3.88 -2.70 15.49
CA SER A 126 2.97 -3.77 15.95
C SER A 126 2.83 -4.97 15.01
N TYR A 127 3.53 -5.00 13.87
CA TYR A 127 3.34 -6.07 12.88
C TYR A 127 3.58 -7.47 13.45
N GLN A 128 4.53 -7.63 14.38
CA GLN A 128 4.84 -8.90 15.01
C GLN A 128 3.71 -9.42 15.93
N MET A 129 2.77 -8.58 16.33
CA MET A 129 1.58 -9.04 17.08
C MET A 129 0.61 -9.82 16.17
N TYR A 130 0.61 -9.53 14.87
CA TYR A 130 -0.37 -10.07 13.91
C TYR A 130 0.24 -11.04 12.90
N PHE A 131 1.52 -10.94 12.64
CA PHE A 131 2.23 -11.68 11.61
C PHE A 131 3.53 -12.30 12.16
N ASP A 132 3.81 -13.52 11.73
CA ASP A 132 5.05 -14.23 12.08
C ASP A 132 6.15 -13.84 11.07
N LEU A 133 6.82 -12.73 11.35
CA LEU A 133 7.90 -12.18 10.55
C LEU A 133 8.92 -11.49 11.46
N ASN A 134 10.21 -11.78 11.28
CA ASN A 134 11.29 -11.27 12.13
C ASN A 134 12.00 -10.02 11.56
N TYR A 135 11.53 -9.52 10.42
CA TYR A 135 12.11 -8.35 9.75
C TYR A 135 11.02 -7.48 9.12
N GLU A 136 11.36 -6.22 8.83
CA GLU A 136 10.46 -5.27 8.22
C GLU A 136 10.17 -5.59 6.74
N SER A 137 8.97 -5.29 6.29
CA SER A 137 8.52 -5.43 4.91
C SER A 137 7.94 -4.11 4.37
N PRO A 138 8.73 -3.04 4.27
CA PRO A 138 8.20 -1.72 3.90
C PRO A 138 7.64 -1.65 2.47
N TRP A 139 8.07 -2.57 1.60
CA TRP A 139 7.74 -2.57 0.17
C TRP A 139 6.71 -3.64 -0.23
N MET A 140 6.05 -4.27 0.74
CA MET A 140 5.05 -5.33 0.48
C MET A 140 5.61 -6.48 -0.38
N LEU A 141 6.85 -6.89 -0.15
CA LEU A 141 7.55 -7.94 -0.92
C LEU A 141 7.53 -9.29 -0.23
N TYR A 142 7.38 -9.32 1.10
CA TYR A 142 7.47 -10.54 1.89
C TYR A 142 6.09 -11.03 2.33
N GLN A 143 5.99 -12.35 2.44
CA GLN A 143 4.84 -13.04 3.03
C GLN A 143 5.18 -13.50 4.44
N ALA A 144 4.17 -13.49 5.31
CA ALA A 144 4.26 -13.95 6.67
C ALA A 144 3.02 -14.77 7.05
N ARG A 145 3.14 -15.70 7.97
CA ARG A 145 1.99 -16.38 8.56
C ARG A 145 1.15 -15.37 9.33
N VAL A 146 -0.16 -15.47 9.15
CA VAL A 146 -1.14 -14.70 9.92
C VAL A 146 -1.37 -15.42 11.26
N LYS A 147 -1.21 -14.73 12.38
CA LYS A 147 -1.33 -15.36 13.72
C LYS A 147 -2.77 -15.66 14.11
N ASP A 148 -3.73 -14.87 13.59
CA ASP A 148 -5.16 -15.09 13.79
C ASP A 148 -5.86 -15.13 12.41
N PRO A 149 -5.79 -16.27 11.71
CA PRO A 149 -6.34 -16.40 10.37
C PRO A 149 -7.86 -16.31 10.30
N ASP A 150 -8.57 -16.68 11.37
CA ASP A 150 -10.03 -16.62 11.42
C ASP A 150 -10.52 -15.17 11.51
N LYS A 151 -9.88 -14.36 12.35
CA LYS A 151 -10.14 -12.93 12.45
C LYS A 151 -9.82 -12.20 11.13
N PHE A 152 -8.68 -12.52 10.53
CA PHE A 152 -8.18 -11.85 9.32
C PHE A 152 -8.40 -12.68 8.04
N LYS A 153 -9.52 -13.40 7.93
CA LYS A 153 -9.81 -14.29 6.80
C LYS A 153 -9.72 -13.63 5.42
N ASN A 154 -10.00 -12.33 5.30
CA ASN A 154 -9.98 -11.63 4.01
C ASN A 154 -8.57 -11.32 3.47
N ILE A 155 -7.54 -11.38 4.32
CA ILE A 155 -6.13 -11.23 3.91
C ILE A 155 -5.35 -12.53 4.03
N THR A 156 -5.90 -13.55 4.70
CA THR A 156 -5.24 -14.85 4.85
C THR A 156 -5.37 -15.65 3.56
N HIS A 157 -4.24 -16.04 2.98
CA HIS A 157 -4.15 -16.91 1.82
C HIS A 157 -4.46 -18.35 2.21
N LYS A 158 -4.65 -19.22 1.20
CA LYS A 158 -4.99 -20.63 1.43
C LYS A 158 -3.92 -21.39 2.24
N ASP A 159 -2.68 -20.95 2.18
CA ASP A 159 -1.53 -21.51 2.91
C ASP A 159 -1.34 -20.89 4.32
N GLY A 160 -2.26 -20.04 4.76
CA GLY A 160 -2.19 -19.35 6.06
C GLY A 160 -1.29 -18.12 6.08
N THR A 161 -0.77 -17.68 4.91
CA THR A 161 0.10 -16.51 4.81
C THR A 161 -0.64 -15.26 4.35
N CYS A 162 0.00 -14.10 4.51
CA CYS A 162 -0.39 -12.83 3.91
C CYS A 162 0.85 -12.08 3.45
N ARG A 163 0.77 -11.39 2.31
CA ARG A 163 1.81 -10.44 1.91
C ARG A 163 1.60 -9.14 2.64
N ILE A 164 2.61 -8.70 3.41
CA ILE A 164 2.48 -7.57 4.31
C ILE A 164 3.36 -6.39 3.94
N GLN A 165 2.86 -5.20 4.27
CA GLN A 165 3.62 -3.96 4.31
C GLN A 165 3.73 -3.48 5.75
N THR A 166 4.97 -3.26 6.24
CA THR A 166 5.23 -2.55 7.49
C THR A 166 5.33 -1.06 7.23
N VAL A 167 4.44 -0.27 7.82
CA VAL A 167 4.36 1.18 7.62
C VAL A 167 5.03 1.89 8.79
N ASP A 168 6.02 2.71 8.51
CA ASP A 168 6.72 3.54 9.49
C ASP A 168 6.35 5.03 9.38
N LYS A 169 6.90 5.84 10.27
CA LYS A 169 6.67 7.29 10.33
C LYS A 169 7.19 8.07 9.10
N SER A 170 7.89 7.45 8.16
CA SER A 170 8.29 8.08 6.91
C SER A 170 7.09 8.34 5.99
N ASN A 171 6.05 7.49 6.04
CA ASN A 171 4.73 7.75 5.45
C ASN A 171 3.78 8.28 6.53
N LYS A 172 3.94 9.55 6.89
CA LYS A 172 3.26 10.18 8.04
C LYS A 172 1.75 10.01 8.02
N SER A 173 1.10 10.31 6.88
CA SER A 173 -0.36 10.26 6.77
C SER A 173 -0.90 8.84 6.88
N TYR A 174 -0.24 7.87 6.24
CA TYR A 174 -0.69 6.49 6.28
C TYR A 174 -0.41 5.81 7.62
N TYR A 175 0.74 6.10 8.23
CA TYR A 175 1.06 5.64 9.58
C TYR A 175 0.05 6.19 10.60
N ALA A 176 -0.30 7.48 10.51
CA ALA A 176 -1.32 8.08 11.38
C ALA A 176 -2.71 7.47 11.15
N LEU A 177 -3.09 7.20 9.89
CA LEU A 177 -4.36 6.53 9.57
C LEU A 177 -4.45 5.15 10.22
N LEU A 178 -3.39 4.33 10.12
CA LEU A 178 -3.35 3.01 10.75
C LEU A 178 -3.48 3.09 12.28
N ASN A 179 -2.86 4.09 12.91
CA ASN A 179 -2.97 4.27 14.36
C ASN A 179 -4.40 4.71 14.77
N TYR A 180 -4.99 5.72 14.11
CA TYR A 180 -6.38 6.11 14.40
C TYR A 180 -7.38 4.97 14.13
N PHE A 181 -7.17 4.22 13.05
CA PHE A 181 -7.97 3.02 12.80
C PHE A 181 -7.80 1.99 13.92
N SER A 182 -6.58 1.82 14.44
CA SER A 182 -6.32 0.92 15.58
C SER A 182 -7.02 1.36 16.86
N GLU A 183 -7.11 2.65 17.13
CA GLU A 183 -7.85 3.19 18.28
C GLU A 183 -9.35 2.82 18.21
N LEU A 184 -9.91 2.76 17.00
CA LEU A 184 -11.32 2.44 16.76
C LEU A 184 -11.61 0.93 16.64
N SER A 185 -10.70 0.17 16.06
CA SER A 185 -10.88 -1.25 15.69
C SER A 185 -10.24 -2.23 16.64
N GLY A 186 -9.19 -1.79 17.38
CA GLY A 186 -8.34 -2.63 18.21
C GLY A 186 -7.15 -3.26 17.48
N TYR A 187 -6.91 -2.92 16.21
CA TYR A 187 -5.78 -3.42 15.42
C TYR A 187 -5.39 -2.47 14.28
N PRO A 188 -4.09 -2.21 14.04
CA PRO A 188 -3.60 -1.33 12.98
C PRO A 188 -3.37 -2.09 11.67
N VAL A 189 -4.34 -2.87 11.19
CA VAL A 189 -4.22 -3.70 10.00
C VAL A 189 -5.31 -3.31 9.00
N LEU A 190 -4.92 -3.00 7.77
CA LEU A 190 -5.84 -2.73 6.66
C LEU A 190 -5.51 -3.59 5.44
N ILE A 191 -6.53 -4.04 4.71
CA ILE A 191 -6.34 -4.49 3.32
C ILE A 191 -5.77 -3.31 2.54
N ASN A 192 -4.69 -3.55 1.80
CA ASN A 192 -4.11 -2.57 0.90
C ASN A 192 -3.96 -3.15 -0.50
N THR A 193 -4.61 -2.53 -1.47
CA THR A 193 -4.47 -2.87 -2.89
C THR A 193 -4.36 -1.60 -3.75
N SER A 194 -3.78 -1.75 -4.94
CA SER A 194 -3.50 -0.64 -5.85
C SER A 194 -4.77 0.06 -6.34
N MET A 195 -4.71 1.39 -6.47
CA MET A 195 -5.77 2.20 -7.04
C MET A 195 -5.66 2.17 -8.56
N ASN A 196 -6.19 1.10 -9.17
CA ASN A 196 -6.27 0.89 -10.61
C ASN A 196 -7.37 -0.12 -10.94
N ILE A 197 -7.83 -0.09 -12.19
CA ILE A 197 -8.66 -1.14 -12.78
C ILE A 197 -7.77 -2.20 -13.43
N PRO A 198 -8.27 -3.43 -13.69
CA PRO A 198 -7.50 -4.48 -14.35
C PRO A 198 -6.92 -4.04 -15.68
N GLY A 199 -5.67 -4.41 -15.94
CA GLY A 199 -4.96 -4.10 -17.18
C GLY A 199 -4.51 -2.63 -17.33
N LYS A 200 -4.71 -1.81 -16.31
CA LYS A 200 -4.24 -0.42 -16.29
C LYS A 200 -3.21 -0.19 -15.20
N ALA A 201 -2.30 0.75 -15.43
CA ALA A 201 -1.39 1.23 -14.40
C ALA A 201 -2.14 1.85 -13.20
N MET A 202 -1.46 2.03 -12.08
CA MET A 202 -1.99 2.82 -10.98
C MET A 202 -2.27 4.25 -11.45
N ILE A 203 -3.32 4.86 -10.90
CA ILE A 203 -3.69 6.23 -11.26
C ILE A 203 -2.59 7.22 -10.88
N GLY A 204 -2.30 8.17 -11.76
CA GLY A 204 -1.31 9.23 -11.54
C GLY A 204 -1.96 10.58 -11.23
N THR A 205 -3.17 10.85 -11.74
CA THR A 205 -3.81 12.17 -11.68
C THR A 205 -5.09 12.17 -10.85
N LYS A 206 -5.45 13.36 -10.32
CA LYS A 206 -6.71 13.56 -9.58
C LYS A 206 -7.94 13.28 -10.44
N ASN A 207 -7.86 13.62 -11.73
CA ASN A 207 -8.95 13.35 -12.66
C ASN A 207 -9.16 11.84 -12.85
N GLN A 208 -8.08 11.08 -13.02
CA GLN A 208 -8.17 9.61 -13.09
C GLN A 208 -8.76 9.00 -11.81
N ALA A 209 -8.41 9.56 -10.63
CA ALA A 209 -8.96 9.13 -9.36
C ALA A 209 -10.48 9.36 -9.29
N LYS A 210 -10.95 10.53 -9.70
CA LYS A 210 -12.38 10.86 -9.74
C LYS A 210 -13.13 9.94 -10.72
N ILE A 211 -12.62 9.78 -11.94
CA ILE A 211 -13.23 8.88 -12.94
C ILE A 211 -13.33 7.45 -12.40
N MET A 212 -12.25 6.95 -11.75
CA MET A 212 -12.27 5.62 -11.15
C MET A 212 -13.27 5.53 -9.99
N PHE A 213 -13.33 6.55 -9.14
CA PHE A 213 -14.28 6.61 -8.03
C PHE A 213 -15.72 6.56 -8.54
N ASP A 214 -16.09 7.43 -9.49
CA ASP A 214 -17.44 7.53 -10.04
C ASP A 214 -17.90 6.22 -10.70
N ASN A 215 -16.98 5.49 -11.34
CA ASN A 215 -17.25 4.23 -12.04
C ASN A 215 -16.99 2.96 -11.20
N SER A 216 -16.67 3.09 -9.90
CA SER A 216 -16.46 1.97 -8.98
C SER A 216 -17.52 1.95 -7.89
N LEU A 217 -17.49 0.92 -7.05
CA LEU A 217 -18.32 0.82 -5.85
C LEU A 217 -17.52 1.15 -4.57
N ALA A 218 -16.47 1.95 -4.68
CA ALA A 218 -15.84 2.56 -3.53
C ALA A 218 -16.78 3.62 -2.94
N ASP A 219 -16.83 3.70 -1.61
CA ASP A 219 -17.74 4.59 -0.88
C ASP A 219 -17.13 5.98 -0.68
N VAL A 220 -15.82 6.04 -0.53
CA VAL A 220 -15.08 7.25 -0.19
C VAL A 220 -13.83 7.38 -1.07
N LEU A 221 -13.57 8.59 -1.57
CA LEU A 221 -12.31 8.98 -2.19
C LEU A 221 -11.67 10.09 -1.38
N VAL A 222 -10.45 9.85 -0.89
CA VAL A 222 -9.62 10.85 -0.22
C VAL A 222 -8.47 11.23 -1.14
N MET A 223 -8.33 12.52 -1.46
CA MET A 223 -7.22 13.06 -2.25
C MET A 223 -6.56 14.21 -1.50
N GLY A 224 -5.40 13.94 -0.90
CA GLY A 224 -4.78 14.89 0.03
C GLY A 224 -5.72 15.15 1.20
N ASP A 225 -6.16 16.39 1.35
CA ASP A 225 -7.08 16.82 2.42
C ASP A 225 -8.56 16.85 2.01
N ASN A 226 -8.88 16.46 0.79
CA ASN A 226 -10.25 16.48 0.29
C ASN A 226 -10.89 15.09 0.39
N ILE A 227 -12.13 15.03 0.90
CA ILE A 227 -12.94 13.82 1.00
C ILE A 227 -14.13 13.95 0.05
N TYR A 228 -14.39 12.91 -0.72
CA TYR A 228 -15.56 12.77 -1.59
C TYR A 228 -16.30 11.49 -1.20
N THR A 229 -17.58 11.55 -1.02
CA THR A 229 -18.46 10.41 -0.65
C THR A 229 -19.54 10.21 -1.71
N LYS A 230 -20.07 8.99 -1.78
CA LYS A 230 -21.29 8.65 -2.51
C LYS A 230 -22.47 8.59 -1.58
#